data_ca1fb863127eb3afee00b251d90b969a
#
_entry.id   ca1fb863127eb3afee00b251d90b969a
#
_cell.length_a   1.000
_cell.length_b   1.000
_cell.length_c   1.000
_cell.angle_alpha   90.00
_cell.angle_beta   90.00
_cell.angle_gamma   90.00
#
_symmetry.space_group_name_H-M   'P 1'
#
loop_
_entity.id
_entity.type
_entity.pdbx_description
1 polymer ?
#
loop_
_entity_poly.entity_id
_entity_poly.type
_entity_poly.pdbx_seq_one_letter_code
_entity_poly.pdbx_strand_id
1 'polypeptide(L)'
;MATMVSNADKTFKVTVGNTKGVSSSQAAGVSYGYAQVEPNHLSAQRTGAIYAQLPCKKDIEVLENGQFVKYDYPEGVVDFTGKGEWMLVFNEVKVYYDRDTDADFAMKKSNYIARVYGADNSFMPEDTNMVPRVFKTEIGDIFTTNAVQNKIEELKKGDTLTVGEDGFLKKEEGVSEGMIWQVAKVYTLGDLQPAVKIQRIQ
;
A
#
# COMPACT_ATOMS: atom_id res chain seq x y z
N MET A 1 -14.05 -22.57 -1.25
CA MET A 1 -15.10 -22.05 -0.35
C MET A 1 -14.39 -21.25 0.73
N ALA A 2 -14.37 -19.93 0.62
CA ALA A 2 -13.80 -19.07 1.64
C ALA A 2 -14.81 -18.92 2.77
N THR A 3 -14.48 -19.41 3.94
CA THR A 3 -15.32 -19.27 5.13
C THR A 3 -14.91 -17.97 5.81
N MET A 4 -15.77 -16.95 5.75
CA MET A 4 -15.63 -15.80 6.63
C MET A 4 -15.90 -16.25 8.06
N VAL A 5 -14.87 -16.25 8.88
CA VAL A 5 -15.03 -16.48 10.32
C VAL A 5 -14.86 -15.14 11.01
N SER A 6 -15.96 -14.55 11.43
CA SER A 6 -15.96 -13.41 12.34
C SER A 6 -15.59 -13.92 13.74
N ASN A 7 -14.40 -13.61 14.20
CA ASN A 7 -14.05 -13.80 15.62
C ASN A 7 -14.45 -12.56 16.40
N ALA A 8 -14.85 -12.76 17.67
CA ALA A 8 -15.25 -11.71 18.60
C ALA A 8 -14.20 -10.61 18.83
N ASP A 9 -12.97 -10.83 18.41
CA ASP A 9 -11.84 -9.87 18.50
C ASP A 9 -11.72 -8.93 17.30
N LYS A 10 -12.71 -8.89 16.40
CA LYS A 10 -12.74 -7.99 15.24
C LYS A 10 -11.51 -8.08 14.32
N THR A 11 -10.76 -9.15 14.34
CA THR A 11 -9.69 -9.43 13.40
C THR A 11 -10.20 -10.33 12.30
N PHE A 12 -10.35 -9.81 11.10
CA PHE A 12 -10.59 -10.63 9.92
C PHE A 12 -9.32 -11.40 9.60
N LYS A 13 -9.29 -12.68 9.92
CA LYS A 13 -8.30 -13.59 9.35
C LYS A 13 -8.84 -14.13 8.05
N VAL A 14 -8.51 -13.49 6.95
CA VAL A 14 -8.63 -14.15 5.65
C VAL A 14 -7.40 -15.03 5.50
N THR A 15 -7.62 -16.33 5.53
CA THR A 15 -6.56 -17.28 5.16
C THR A 15 -6.48 -17.26 3.64
N VAL A 16 -5.61 -16.43 3.10
CA VAL A 16 -5.25 -16.49 1.69
C VAL A 16 -4.46 -17.78 1.50
N GLY A 17 -5.04 -18.72 0.78
CA GLY A 17 -4.37 -19.96 0.41
C GLY A 17 -3.08 -19.64 -0.33
N ASN A 18 -1.98 -20.12 0.22
CA ASN A 18 -0.70 -20.31 -0.45
C ASN A 18 0.03 -19.07 -0.98
N THR A 19 0.28 -18.08 -0.15
CA THR A 19 1.33 -17.08 -0.40
C THR A 19 2.70 -17.72 -0.11
N LYS A 20 3.20 -18.55 -1.01
CA LYS A 20 4.61 -18.90 -1.03
C LYS A 20 5.40 -17.61 -1.32
N GLY A 21 5.99 -17.04 -0.28
CA GLY A 21 6.94 -15.95 -0.42
C GLY A 21 6.69 -14.69 0.40
N VAL A 22 5.59 -14.58 1.14
CA VAL A 22 5.47 -13.49 2.10
C VAL A 22 6.21 -13.90 3.38
N SER A 23 7.39 -13.32 3.56
CA SER A 23 8.14 -13.41 4.81
C SER A 23 7.21 -13.07 5.98
N SER A 24 7.22 -13.92 7.01
CA SER A 24 6.42 -13.78 8.22
C SER A 24 6.83 -12.62 9.14
N SER A 25 7.60 -11.66 8.66
CA SER A 25 7.83 -10.38 9.32
C SER A 25 6.66 -9.44 9.02
N GLN A 26 5.47 -9.82 9.44
CA GLN A 26 4.36 -8.88 9.50
C GLN A 26 4.72 -7.81 10.53
N ALA A 27 4.92 -6.58 10.06
CA ALA A 27 4.86 -5.44 10.94
C ALA A 27 3.53 -5.51 11.71
N ALA A 28 3.59 -5.38 13.03
CA ALA A 28 2.42 -5.55 13.88
C ALA A 28 1.34 -4.54 13.43
N GLY A 29 0.25 -5.02 12.89
CA GLY A 29 -0.92 -4.21 12.53
C GLY A 29 -1.28 -4.14 11.05
N VAL A 30 -0.41 -4.50 10.12
CA VAL A 30 -0.73 -4.50 8.69
C VAL A 30 -1.12 -5.89 8.21
N SER A 31 -2.30 -5.99 7.61
CA SER A 31 -2.74 -7.19 6.90
C SER A 31 -2.47 -6.96 5.41
N TYR A 32 -1.53 -7.70 4.83
CA TYR A 32 -1.15 -7.54 3.43
C TYR A 32 -2.30 -7.92 2.48
N GLY A 33 -2.48 -7.12 1.42
CA GLY A 33 -3.54 -7.29 0.44
C GLY A 33 -4.85 -6.60 0.81
N TYR A 34 -4.93 -5.99 2.00
CA TYR A 34 -6.15 -5.38 2.54
C TYR A 34 -6.02 -3.90 2.87
N ALA A 35 -4.85 -3.32 2.65
CA ALA A 35 -4.66 -1.90 2.92
C ALA A 35 -5.47 -1.05 1.94
N GLN A 36 -6.14 -0.06 2.47
CA GLN A 36 -7.07 0.81 1.75
C GLN A 36 -6.71 2.27 1.96
N VAL A 37 -7.10 3.07 0.98
CA VAL A 37 -7.09 4.53 1.05
C VAL A 37 -8.50 5.03 0.76
N GLU A 38 -9.08 5.74 1.69
CA GLU A 38 -10.30 6.49 1.50
C GLU A 38 -9.93 7.97 1.31
N PRO A 39 -10.03 8.51 0.09
CA PRO A 39 -9.61 9.88 -0.20
C PRO A 39 -10.65 10.86 0.35
N ASN A 40 -10.29 11.57 1.40
CA ASN A 40 -11.15 12.59 1.99
C ASN A 40 -10.89 13.96 1.35
N HIS A 41 -9.64 14.37 1.28
CA HIS A 41 -9.17 15.56 0.57
C HIS A 41 -7.74 15.33 0.11
N LEU A 42 -7.56 14.90 -1.12
CA LEU A 42 -6.26 14.62 -1.70
C LEU A 42 -5.98 15.47 -2.93
N SER A 43 -4.76 16.00 -3.04
CA SER A 43 -4.28 16.75 -4.20
C SER A 43 -4.35 15.95 -5.50
N ALA A 44 -4.26 14.63 -5.42
CA ALA A 44 -4.41 13.72 -6.56
C ALA A 44 -5.78 13.79 -7.26
N GLN A 45 -6.78 14.33 -6.61
CA GLN A 45 -8.09 14.56 -7.23
C GLN A 45 -8.06 15.69 -8.28
N ARG A 46 -6.97 16.46 -8.32
CA ARG A 46 -6.73 17.46 -9.36
C ARG A 46 -6.19 16.78 -10.62
N THR A 47 -6.51 17.33 -11.77
CA THR A 47 -6.06 16.81 -13.07
C THR A 47 -4.52 16.81 -13.15
N GLY A 48 -3.93 15.71 -13.61
CA GLY A 48 -2.51 15.60 -13.88
C GLY A 48 -1.63 15.34 -12.66
N ALA A 49 -2.20 15.08 -11.48
CA ALA A 49 -1.43 14.83 -10.27
C ALA A 49 -0.99 13.37 -10.09
N ILE A 50 -1.48 12.45 -10.92
CA ILE A 50 -1.18 11.01 -10.81
C ILE A 50 -0.07 10.63 -11.79
N TYR A 51 0.92 9.93 -11.29
CA TYR A 51 2.03 9.38 -12.03
C TYR A 51 1.89 7.86 -12.14
N ALA A 52 2.08 7.32 -13.34
CA ALA A 52 2.12 5.88 -13.60
C ALA A 52 3.15 5.63 -14.70
N GLN A 53 4.42 5.87 -14.42
CA GLN A 53 5.47 5.95 -15.44
C GLN A 53 6.57 4.90 -15.29
N LEU A 54 6.89 4.50 -14.06
CA LEU A 54 7.99 3.61 -13.78
C LEU A 54 7.50 2.30 -13.15
N PRO A 55 8.04 1.16 -13.55
CA PRO A 55 7.72 -0.11 -12.93
C PRO A 55 8.32 -0.22 -11.53
N CYS A 56 7.73 -1.05 -10.70
CA CYS A 56 8.32 -1.43 -9.42
C CYS A 56 9.64 -2.16 -9.62
N LYS A 57 10.56 -1.96 -8.69
CA LYS A 57 11.79 -2.73 -8.59
C LYS A 57 11.47 -4.22 -8.46
N LYS A 58 12.33 -5.08 -9.02
CA LYS A 58 12.09 -6.52 -9.15
C LYS A 58 11.87 -7.27 -7.83
N ASP A 59 12.39 -6.75 -6.74
CA ASP A 59 12.26 -7.30 -5.40
C ASP A 59 10.95 -6.94 -4.69
N ILE A 60 10.17 -6.03 -5.25
CA ILE A 60 8.84 -5.69 -4.72
C ILE A 60 7.82 -6.70 -5.24
N GLU A 61 7.42 -7.62 -4.36
CA GLU A 61 6.43 -8.65 -4.68
C GLU A 61 4.98 -8.16 -4.52
N VAL A 62 4.75 -7.27 -3.56
CA VAL A 62 3.44 -6.71 -3.22
C VAL A 62 3.58 -5.23 -2.92
N LEU A 63 2.66 -4.43 -3.44
CA LEU A 63 2.58 -3.00 -3.16
C LEU A 63 1.15 -2.65 -2.76
N GLU A 64 0.99 -2.19 -1.54
CA GLU A 64 -0.30 -1.87 -0.92
C GLU A 64 -0.79 -0.47 -1.27
N ASN A 65 -2.09 -0.29 -1.33
CA ASN A 65 -2.67 1.06 -1.30
C ASN A 65 -2.38 1.73 0.06
N GLY A 66 -2.02 2.99 0.04
CA GLY A 66 -1.64 3.71 1.26
C GLY A 66 -0.17 3.57 1.64
N GLN A 67 0.56 2.69 0.99
CA GLN A 67 2.02 2.61 1.10
C GLN A 67 2.66 3.78 0.34
N PHE A 68 3.83 4.21 0.76
CA PHE A 68 4.59 5.26 0.09
C PHE A 68 5.80 4.68 -0.63
N VAL A 69 6.10 5.24 -1.78
CA VAL A 69 7.25 4.85 -2.62
C VAL A 69 7.99 6.08 -3.12
N LYS A 70 9.17 5.86 -3.68
CA LYS A 70 9.98 6.89 -4.32
C LYS A 70 10.30 6.50 -5.75
N TYR A 71 10.43 7.50 -6.62
CA TYR A 71 10.98 7.29 -7.96
C TYR A 71 12.50 7.31 -7.93
N ASP A 72 13.10 6.28 -8.49
CA ASP A 72 14.51 6.23 -8.83
C ASP A 72 14.64 6.39 -10.35
N TYR A 73 14.79 7.62 -10.79
CA TYR A 73 14.93 7.93 -12.22
C TYR A 73 16.21 7.37 -12.87
N PRO A 74 17.37 7.37 -12.21
CA PRO A 74 18.57 6.72 -12.75
C PRO A 74 18.39 5.24 -13.05
N GLU A 75 17.72 4.50 -12.15
CA GLU A 75 17.45 3.07 -12.33
C GLU A 75 16.15 2.81 -13.12
N GLY A 76 15.31 3.82 -13.31
CA GLY A 76 14.05 3.71 -14.04
C GLY A 76 13.00 2.88 -13.33
N VAL A 77 13.01 2.87 -12.00
CA VAL A 77 12.11 2.06 -11.16
C VAL A 77 11.45 2.86 -10.04
N VAL A 78 10.45 2.25 -9.44
CA VAL A 78 9.84 2.69 -8.18
C VAL A 78 10.31 1.76 -7.07
N ASP A 79 10.82 2.34 -5.99
CA ASP A 79 11.29 1.59 -4.82
C ASP A 79 11.06 2.36 -3.50
N PHE A 80 11.65 1.88 -2.40
CA PHE A 80 11.59 2.52 -1.09
C PHE A 80 12.87 3.31 -0.76
N THR A 81 13.92 3.23 -1.58
CA THR A 81 15.27 3.73 -1.29
C THR A 81 15.69 4.92 -2.15
N GLY A 82 14.93 5.23 -3.20
CA GLY A 82 15.20 6.36 -4.11
C GLY A 82 15.38 7.69 -3.39
N LYS A 83 16.03 8.63 -4.05
CA LYS A 83 16.33 9.97 -3.47
C LYS A 83 15.19 10.96 -3.56
N GLY A 84 14.10 10.58 -4.25
CA GLY A 84 12.94 11.44 -4.44
C GLY A 84 12.10 11.63 -3.18
N GLU A 85 11.09 12.48 -3.31
CA GLU A 85 10.03 12.63 -2.31
C GLU A 85 9.21 11.34 -2.22
N TRP A 86 8.68 11.05 -1.04
CA TRP A 86 7.69 10.01 -0.86
C TRP A 86 6.39 10.33 -1.62
N MET A 87 5.89 9.36 -2.36
CA MET A 87 4.64 9.45 -3.10
C MET A 87 3.67 8.38 -2.63
N LEU A 88 2.42 8.76 -2.43
CA LEU A 88 1.37 7.85 -1.98
C LEU A 88 0.93 6.92 -3.12
N VAL A 89 0.89 5.64 -2.85
CA VAL A 89 0.32 4.62 -3.75
C VAL A 89 -1.19 4.62 -3.61
N PHE A 90 -1.87 4.87 -4.72
CA PHE A 90 -3.32 4.84 -4.79
C PHE A 90 -3.76 4.21 -6.13
N ASN A 91 -3.75 2.89 -6.17
CA ASN A 91 -4.17 2.11 -7.31
C ASN A 91 -5.69 1.92 -7.33
N GLU A 92 -6.23 1.70 -8.52
CA GLU A 92 -7.59 1.20 -8.65
C GLU A 92 -7.67 -0.21 -8.07
N VAL A 93 -8.73 -0.47 -7.32
CA VAL A 93 -9.03 -1.81 -6.85
C VAL A 93 -9.38 -2.68 -8.05
N LYS A 94 -8.63 -3.74 -8.26
CA LYS A 94 -8.91 -4.73 -9.30
C LYS A 94 -9.33 -6.02 -8.63
N VAL A 95 -10.49 -6.52 -9.02
CA VAL A 95 -10.93 -7.85 -8.63
C VAL A 95 -10.40 -8.83 -9.68
N TYR A 96 -9.48 -9.69 -9.28
CA TYR A 96 -8.98 -10.74 -10.12
C TYR A 96 -9.81 -12.00 -9.87
N TYR A 97 -10.42 -12.54 -10.94
CA TYR A 97 -11.13 -13.82 -10.88
C TYR A 97 -10.15 -14.99 -10.93
N ASP A 98 -9.19 -15.01 -10.03
CA ASP A 98 -8.39 -16.20 -9.82
C ASP A 98 -8.88 -16.90 -8.56
N ARG A 99 -9.02 -18.21 -8.61
CA ARG A 99 -9.64 -19.02 -7.54
C ARG A 99 -8.88 -18.96 -6.22
N ASP A 100 -7.64 -18.49 -6.26
CA ASP A 100 -6.74 -18.46 -5.11
C ASP A 100 -6.52 -17.04 -4.53
N THR A 101 -7.10 -16.01 -5.15
CA THR A 101 -6.90 -14.62 -4.73
C THR A 101 -8.21 -13.85 -4.79
N ASP A 102 -9.04 -14.02 -3.77
CA ASP A 102 -10.24 -13.20 -3.63
C ASP A 102 -9.85 -11.77 -3.28
N ALA A 103 -10.23 -10.83 -4.14
CA ALA A 103 -10.22 -9.38 -3.93
C ALA A 103 -8.95 -8.82 -3.28
N ASP A 104 -7.91 -8.63 -4.06
CA ASP A 104 -6.73 -7.93 -3.61
C ASP A 104 -6.83 -6.43 -3.88
N PHE A 105 -6.74 -5.64 -2.83
CA PHE A 105 -6.56 -4.21 -2.93
C PHE A 105 -5.11 -3.84 -3.31
N ALA A 106 -4.17 -4.77 -3.11
CA ALA A 106 -2.77 -4.60 -3.41
C ALA A 106 -2.42 -4.93 -4.86
N MET A 107 -1.36 -4.30 -5.38
CA MET A 107 -0.68 -4.79 -6.58
C MET A 107 0.22 -5.95 -6.20
N LYS A 108 0.02 -7.09 -6.85
CA LYS A 108 0.88 -8.27 -6.70
C LYS A 108 1.67 -8.51 -7.97
N LYS A 109 2.96 -8.71 -7.86
CA LYS A 109 3.86 -8.98 -8.98
C LYS A 109 3.37 -10.12 -9.87
N SER A 110 2.86 -11.20 -9.27
CA SER A 110 2.31 -12.34 -10.00
C SER A 110 1.22 -12.00 -11.03
N ASN A 111 0.50 -10.87 -10.82
CA ASN A 111 -0.56 -10.41 -11.70
C ASN A 111 -0.04 -9.56 -12.87
N TYR A 112 1.23 -9.14 -12.83
CA TYR A 112 1.85 -8.21 -13.79
C TYR A 112 3.06 -8.78 -14.50
N ILE A 113 3.37 -10.06 -14.32
CA ILE A 113 4.46 -10.72 -15.04
C ILE A 113 4.08 -10.80 -16.53
N ALA A 114 4.90 -10.19 -17.36
CA ALA A 114 4.76 -10.35 -18.80
C ALA A 114 5.02 -11.81 -19.19
N ARG A 115 4.20 -12.32 -20.08
CA ARG A 115 4.29 -13.73 -20.55
C ARG A 115 4.68 -13.72 -22.02
N VAL A 116 5.86 -14.20 -22.32
CA VAL A 116 6.34 -14.37 -23.68
C VAL A 116 6.45 -15.87 -23.95
N TYR A 117 5.96 -16.31 -25.11
CA TYR A 117 6.14 -17.69 -25.56
C TYR A 117 7.49 -17.80 -26.26
N GLY A 118 8.32 -18.73 -25.83
CA GLY A 118 9.54 -19.11 -26.52
C GLY A 118 9.28 -19.74 -27.89
N ALA A 119 10.31 -19.89 -28.69
CA ALA A 119 10.21 -20.49 -30.02
C ALA A 119 9.69 -21.93 -30.01
N ASP A 120 9.77 -22.60 -28.88
CA ASP A 120 9.26 -23.95 -28.61
C ASP A 120 7.87 -23.97 -27.98
N ASN A 121 7.16 -22.83 -27.97
CA ASN A 121 5.91 -22.63 -27.22
C ASN A 121 6.03 -22.77 -25.68
N SER A 122 7.23 -22.78 -25.15
CA SER A 122 7.43 -22.74 -23.72
C SER A 122 7.01 -21.37 -23.14
N PHE A 123 6.43 -21.41 -21.96
CA PHE A 123 6.07 -20.21 -21.24
C PHE A 123 7.30 -19.63 -20.55
N MET A 124 7.71 -18.44 -20.95
CA MET A 124 8.81 -17.71 -20.32
C MET A 124 8.25 -16.53 -19.52
N PRO A 125 8.36 -16.54 -18.18
CA PRO A 125 8.05 -15.38 -17.39
C PRO A 125 9.14 -14.32 -17.61
N GLU A 126 8.74 -13.16 -18.10
CA GLU A 126 9.62 -11.99 -18.22
C GLU A 126 9.44 -11.03 -17.06
N ASP A 127 10.12 -9.90 -17.16
CA ASP A 127 10.07 -8.86 -16.15
C ASP A 127 8.66 -8.34 -15.89
N THR A 128 8.42 -7.95 -14.66
CA THR A 128 7.12 -7.42 -14.25
C THR A 128 6.83 -6.06 -14.90
N ASN A 129 5.58 -5.88 -15.32
CA ASN A 129 5.02 -4.59 -15.74
C ASN A 129 4.19 -3.96 -14.63
N MET A 130 4.49 -4.24 -13.39
CA MET A 130 3.82 -3.66 -12.23
C MET A 130 4.16 -2.18 -12.10
N VAL A 131 3.35 -1.33 -12.74
CA VAL A 131 3.50 0.13 -12.71
C VAL A 131 2.45 0.72 -11.76
N PRO A 132 2.83 1.15 -10.56
CA PRO A 132 1.90 1.69 -9.59
C PRO A 132 1.41 3.07 -10.00
N ARG A 133 0.18 3.39 -9.63
CA ARG A 133 -0.33 4.76 -9.66
C ARG A 133 0.06 5.44 -8.36
N VAL A 134 0.85 6.48 -8.47
CA VAL A 134 1.37 7.23 -7.32
C VAL A 134 1.18 8.72 -7.55
N PHE A 135 1.17 9.48 -6.47
CA PHE A 135 1.15 10.94 -6.57
C PHE A 135 1.85 11.58 -5.38
N LYS A 136 2.33 12.79 -5.60
CA LYS A 136 2.87 13.63 -4.53
C LYS A 136 1.73 14.21 -3.73
N THR A 137 1.81 14.06 -2.41
CA THR A 137 0.86 14.69 -1.51
C THR A 137 1.27 16.12 -1.22
N GLU A 138 0.33 16.97 -0.87
CA GLU A 138 0.55 18.36 -0.45
C GLU A 138 0.25 18.52 1.04
N ILE A 139 0.83 19.54 1.67
CA ILE A 139 0.46 19.91 3.04
C ILE A 139 -1.03 20.25 3.07
N GLY A 140 -1.76 19.65 4.01
CA GLY A 140 -3.21 19.77 4.09
C GLY A 140 -3.98 18.61 3.47
N ASP A 141 -3.33 17.71 2.71
CA ASP A 141 -3.97 16.50 2.22
C ASP A 141 -4.47 15.62 3.36
N ILE A 142 -5.66 15.07 3.20
CA ILE A 142 -6.32 14.24 4.21
C ILE A 142 -6.78 12.95 3.54
N PHE A 143 -6.44 11.82 4.13
CA PHE A 143 -7.00 10.53 3.75
C PHE A 143 -7.14 9.59 4.93
N THR A 144 -7.87 8.52 4.72
CA THR A 144 -8.06 7.46 5.69
C THR A 144 -7.39 6.20 5.21
N THR A 145 -6.65 5.53 6.07
CA THR A 145 -5.95 4.31 5.73
C THR A 145 -5.77 3.39 6.93
N ASN A 146 -5.58 2.12 6.65
CA ASN A 146 -5.09 1.11 7.57
C ASN A 146 -3.66 0.66 7.24
N ALA A 147 -3.00 1.32 6.27
CA ALA A 147 -1.61 1.07 5.90
C ALA A 147 -0.63 1.71 6.91
N VAL A 148 -0.67 1.25 8.15
CA VAL A 148 0.14 1.73 9.27
C VAL A 148 0.77 0.53 9.97
N GLN A 149 2.06 0.62 10.31
CA GLN A 149 2.80 -0.44 11.01
C GLN A 149 2.28 -0.69 12.43
N ASN A 150 1.84 0.36 13.11
CA ASN A 150 1.30 0.26 14.46
C ASN A 150 -0.10 -0.36 14.43
N LYS A 151 -0.48 -0.98 15.54
CA LYS A 151 -1.89 -1.35 15.73
C LYS A 151 -2.74 -0.08 15.79
N ILE A 152 -3.78 -0.06 15.00
CA ILE A 152 -4.66 1.13 14.89
C ILE A 152 -5.27 1.52 16.24
N GLU A 153 -5.57 0.54 17.08
CA GLU A 153 -6.16 0.75 18.42
C GLU A 153 -5.20 1.45 19.40
N GLU A 154 -3.91 1.42 19.12
CA GLU A 154 -2.88 2.08 19.93
C GLU A 154 -2.68 3.55 19.52
N LEU A 155 -3.21 3.95 18.35
CA LEU A 155 -3.11 5.30 17.84
C LEU A 155 -4.17 6.21 18.42
N LYS A 156 -3.82 7.47 18.64
CA LYS A 156 -4.71 8.50 19.21
C LYS A 156 -4.70 9.74 18.33
N LYS A 157 -5.79 10.50 18.40
CA LYS A 157 -5.84 11.84 17.80
C LYS A 157 -4.67 12.68 18.29
N GLY A 158 -3.96 13.29 17.33
CA GLY A 158 -2.79 14.12 17.60
C GLY A 158 -1.46 13.37 17.47
N ASP A 159 -1.45 12.03 17.43
CA ASP A 159 -0.24 11.27 17.20
C ASP A 159 0.39 11.64 15.85
N THR A 160 1.71 11.66 15.81
CA THR A 160 2.51 11.94 14.62
C THR A 160 2.93 10.65 13.96
N LEU A 161 2.79 10.58 12.64
CA LEU A 161 3.21 9.46 11.82
C LEU A 161 4.22 9.94 10.78
N THR A 162 5.20 9.10 10.49
CA THR A 162 6.19 9.28 9.42
C THR A 162 6.17 8.07 8.49
N VAL A 163 6.80 8.19 7.33
CA VAL A 163 6.94 7.07 6.41
C VAL A 163 8.14 6.20 6.83
N GLY A 164 7.89 4.94 7.10
CA GLY A 164 8.92 3.95 7.40
C GLY A 164 9.73 3.52 6.17
N GLU A 165 10.79 2.75 6.40
CA GLU A 165 11.69 2.27 5.33
C GLU A 165 10.98 1.35 4.32
N ASP A 166 9.92 0.70 4.73
CA ASP A 166 9.07 -0.17 3.91
C ASP A 166 7.89 0.58 3.25
N GLY A 167 7.85 1.91 3.39
CA GLY A 167 6.80 2.75 2.84
C GLY A 167 5.50 2.80 3.65
N PHE A 168 5.35 2.01 4.71
CA PHE A 168 4.20 2.12 5.60
C PHE A 168 4.37 3.28 6.58
N LEU A 169 3.24 3.86 6.98
CA LEU A 169 3.24 4.85 8.04
C LEU A 169 3.55 4.20 9.40
N LYS A 170 4.34 4.86 10.20
CA LYS A 170 4.66 4.46 11.57
C LYS A 170 4.53 5.62 12.53
N LYS A 171 4.12 5.34 13.77
CA LYS A 171 4.13 6.35 14.84
C LYS A 171 5.57 6.70 15.21
N GLU A 172 5.86 7.99 15.23
CA GLU A 172 7.16 8.51 15.63
C GLU A 172 6.97 9.85 16.36
N GLU A 173 7.53 9.96 17.55
CA GLU A 173 7.41 11.15 18.38
C GLU A 173 8.63 12.06 18.21
N GLY A 174 8.42 13.37 18.31
CA GLY A 174 9.51 14.37 18.27
C GLY A 174 10.13 14.60 16.91
N VAL A 175 9.49 14.15 15.84
CA VAL A 175 9.98 14.38 14.47
C VAL A 175 9.68 15.81 14.05
N SER A 176 10.71 16.48 13.50
CA SER A 176 10.62 17.86 13.02
C SER A 176 11.00 18.01 11.53
N GLU A 177 11.42 16.94 10.89
CA GLU A 177 11.89 16.95 9.49
C GLU A 177 11.24 15.84 8.67
N GLY A 178 11.13 16.07 7.36
CA GLY A 178 10.58 15.12 6.42
C GLY A 178 9.05 15.22 6.26
N MET A 179 8.45 14.17 5.71
CA MET A 179 7.02 14.09 5.50
C MET A 179 6.33 13.65 6.80
N ILE A 180 5.55 14.55 7.38
CA ILE A 180 4.89 14.32 8.67
C ILE A 180 3.37 14.34 8.49
N TRP A 181 2.73 13.31 9.06
CA TRP A 181 1.29 13.15 9.13
C TRP A 181 0.81 13.22 10.56
N GLN A 182 -0.37 13.78 10.79
CA GLN A 182 -1.00 13.80 12.10
C GLN A 182 -2.32 13.04 12.08
N VAL A 183 -2.54 12.19 13.08
CA VAL A 183 -3.79 11.48 13.26
C VAL A 183 -4.90 12.47 13.64
N ALA A 184 -5.88 12.63 12.76
CA ALA A 184 -7.06 13.46 12.99
C ALA A 184 -8.16 12.68 13.71
N LYS A 185 -8.31 11.38 13.36
CA LYS A 185 -9.35 10.51 13.94
C LYS A 185 -9.00 9.04 13.75
N VAL A 186 -9.33 8.21 14.72
CA VAL A 186 -9.34 6.76 14.63
C VAL A 186 -10.78 6.29 14.42
N TYR A 187 -11.02 5.38 13.48
CA TYR A 187 -12.35 4.82 13.23
C TYR A 187 -12.31 3.51 12.45
N THR A 188 -13.48 2.98 12.11
CA THR A 188 -13.63 1.73 11.38
C THR A 188 -14.12 2.03 9.97
N LEU A 189 -13.49 1.43 8.95
CA LEU A 189 -13.91 1.50 7.56
C LEU A 189 -15.25 0.76 7.35
N GLY A 190 -15.85 0.95 6.16
CA GLY A 190 -17.12 0.33 5.82
C GLY A 190 -17.09 -1.20 5.77
N ASP A 191 -15.93 -1.79 5.57
CA ASP A 191 -15.67 -3.25 5.62
C ASP A 191 -15.29 -3.75 7.02
N LEU A 192 -15.46 -2.93 8.04
CA LEU A 192 -15.19 -3.19 9.45
C LEU A 192 -13.69 -3.25 9.81
N GLN A 193 -12.78 -2.93 8.92
CA GLN A 193 -11.36 -2.81 9.26
C GLN A 193 -11.10 -1.53 10.08
N PRO A 194 -10.26 -1.59 11.13
CA PRO A 194 -9.84 -0.40 11.84
C PRO A 194 -8.95 0.47 10.93
N ALA A 195 -9.07 1.78 11.04
CA ALA A 195 -8.30 2.73 10.23
C ALA A 195 -8.07 4.05 10.95
N VAL A 196 -7.17 4.85 10.42
CA VAL A 196 -6.91 6.22 10.86
C VAL A 196 -7.17 7.21 9.73
N LYS A 197 -7.82 8.31 10.06
CA LYS A 197 -7.83 9.51 9.23
C LYS A 197 -6.65 10.36 9.62
N ILE A 198 -5.83 10.72 8.65
CA ILE A 198 -4.61 11.48 8.84
C ILE A 198 -4.58 12.71 7.95
N GLN A 199 -3.82 13.72 8.39
CA GLN A 199 -3.56 14.95 7.64
C GLN A 199 -2.07 15.17 7.50
N ARG A 200 -1.60 15.50 6.29
CA ARG A 200 -0.21 15.94 6.08
C ARG A 200 -0.02 17.33 6.68
N ILE A 201 0.92 17.46 7.60
CA ILE A 201 1.23 18.73 8.29
C ILE A 201 2.60 19.28 7.89
N GLN A 202 3.45 18.45 7.27
CA GLN A 202 4.76 18.85 6.76
C GLN A 202 5.18 17.99 5.57
#